data_e4378c778fb5827736b936a2fb1874c9
#
_entry.id   e4378c778fb5827736b936a2fb1874c9
#
_cell.length_a   1.000
_cell.length_b   1.000
_cell.length_c   1.000
_cell.angle_alpha   90.00
_cell.angle_beta   90.00
_cell.angle_gamma   90.00
#
_symmetry.space_group_name_H-M   'P 1'
#
loop_
_entity.id
_entity.type
_entity.pdbx_description
1 polymer ?
#
loop_
_entity_poly.entity_id
_entity_poly.type
_entity_poly.pdbx_seq_one_letter_code
_entity_poly.pdbx_strand_id
1 'polypeptide(L)'
;VYQYEPTIADSKRQVAECVLCFDVLEHIFISDVKNIIIDLYSHASKMVILQIACYDANAKLPNGENAHITVRNPLWWKGFLDSISSEFNSISTVLICTTEKNNASVFKTWSLDKWNLSETYKTEL
;
A
#
# COMPACT_ATOMS: atom_id res chain seq x y z
N VAL A 1 -9.17 -5.01 -16.34
CA VAL A 1 -8.93 -4.83 -14.90
C VAL A 1 -9.58 -5.98 -14.14
N TYR A 2 -8.80 -6.64 -13.31
CA TYR A 2 -9.30 -7.69 -12.44
C TYR A 2 -9.44 -7.17 -11.03
N GLN A 3 -10.55 -7.47 -10.39
CA GLN A 3 -10.76 -7.17 -8.99
C GLN A 3 -10.77 -8.47 -8.18
N TYR A 4 -10.08 -8.44 -7.06
CA TYR A 4 -10.12 -9.52 -6.08
C TYR A 4 -10.72 -9.01 -4.78
N GLU A 5 -11.81 -9.63 -4.35
CA GLU A 5 -12.46 -9.33 -3.08
C GLU A 5 -12.71 -10.65 -2.35
N PRO A 6 -12.01 -10.91 -1.25
CA PRO A 6 -12.10 -12.19 -0.55
C PRO A 6 -13.50 -12.53 -0.03
N THR A 7 -14.34 -11.51 0.19
CA THR A 7 -15.71 -11.74 0.68
C THR A 7 -16.70 -12.14 -0.42
N ILE A 8 -16.27 -12.09 -1.69
CA ILE A 8 -17.10 -12.49 -2.83
C ILE A 8 -16.67 -13.89 -3.27
N ALA A 9 -17.61 -14.85 -3.19
CA ALA A 9 -17.31 -16.26 -3.43
C ALA A 9 -16.73 -16.58 -4.81
N ASP A 10 -17.12 -15.82 -5.84
CA ASP A 10 -16.65 -16.05 -7.21
C ASP A 10 -15.42 -15.20 -7.56
N SER A 11 -14.87 -14.45 -6.62
CA SER A 11 -13.69 -13.67 -6.84
C SER A 11 -12.47 -14.55 -7.05
N LYS A 12 -11.71 -14.27 -8.11
CA LYS A 12 -10.51 -15.05 -8.47
C LYS A 12 -9.27 -14.17 -8.43
N ARG A 13 -8.21 -14.74 -7.87
CA ARG A 13 -6.90 -14.09 -7.84
C ARG A 13 -6.19 -14.40 -9.15
N GLN A 14 -5.74 -13.36 -9.82
CA GLN A 14 -5.06 -13.47 -11.11
C GLN A 14 -3.76 -12.68 -11.08
N VAL A 15 -2.77 -13.14 -11.84
CA VAL A 15 -1.57 -12.36 -12.10
C VAL A 15 -1.94 -11.26 -13.10
N ALA A 16 -1.52 -10.04 -12.80
CA ALA A 16 -1.75 -8.88 -13.64
C ALA A 16 -0.46 -8.10 -13.83
N GLU A 17 -0.40 -7.28 -14.86
CA GLU A 17 0.78 -6.42 -15.05
C GLU A 17 0.93 -5.41 -13.93
N CYS A 18 -0.16 -4.83 -13.48
CA CYS A 18 -0.17 -3.86 -12.39
C CYS A 18 -1.18 -4.28 -11.33
N VAL A 19 -0.75 -4.28 -10.08
CA VAL A 19 -1.60 -4.57 -8.93
C VAL A 19 -1.79 -3.28 -8.14
N LEU A 20 -3.03 -2.95 -7.82
CA LEU A 20 -3.41 -1.77 -7.06
C LEU A 20 -3.96 -2.19 -5.70
N CYS A 21 -3.54 -1.49 -4.66
CA CYS A 21 -4.07 -1.69 -3.32
C CYS A 21 -4.18 -0.32 -2.63
N PHE A 22 -5.40 0.21 -2.56
CA PHE A 22 -5.65 1.55 -2.06
C PHE A 22 -6.49 1.52 -0.78
N ASP A 23 -5.98 2.21 0.26
CA ASP A 23 -6.69 2.41 1.52
C ASP A 23 -7.11 1.09 2.21
N VAL A 24 -6.22 0.11 2.18
CA VAL A 24 -6.43 -1.20 2.80
C VAL A 24 -5.46 -1.44 3.95
N LEU A 25 -4.17 -1.19 3.73
CA LEU A 25 -3.12 -1.63 4.66
C LEU A 25 -3.19 -0.97 6.03
N GLU A 26 -3.67 0.26 6.12
CA GLU A 26 -3.88 0.94 7.40
C GLU A 26 -4.98 0.29 8.25
N HIS A 27 -5.82 -0.52 7.64
CA HIS A 27 -6.88 -1.28 8.34
C HIS A 27 -6.45 -2.69 8.73
N ILE A 28 -5.22 -3.07 8.45
CA ILE A 28 -4.71 -4.41 8.67
C ILE A 28 -3.81 -4.42 9.90
N PHE A 29 -3.89 -5.46 10.72
CA PHE A 29 -2.97 -5.64 11.83
C PHE A 29 -1.54 -5.74 11.31
N ILE A 30 -0.61 -5.08 12.00
CA ILE A 30 0.79 -5.01 11.57
C ILE A 30 1.40 -6.41 11.36
N SER A 31 0.96 -7.39 12.13
CA SER A 31 1.43 -8.77 11.99
C SER A 31 1.05 -9.40 10.66
N ASP A 32 0.02 -8.91 10.00
CA ASP A 32 -0.48 -9.48 8.74
C ASP A 32 -0.02 -8.67 7.51
N VAL A 33 0.45 -7.46 7.71
CA VAL A 33 0.77 -6.53 6.62
C VAL A 33 1.83 -7.11 5.68
N LYS A 34 2.89 -7.70 6.23
CA LYS A 34 3.98 -8.25 5.42
C LYS A 34 3.49 -9.31 4.42
N ASN A 35 2.68 -10.24 4.91
CA ASN A 35 2.19 -11.33 4.06
C ASN A 35 1.25 -10.82 2.98
N ILE A 36 0.45 -9.82 3.30
CA ILE A 36 -0.43 -9.18 2.30
C ILE A 36 0.38 -8.49 1.22
N ILE A 37 1.42 -7.75 1.60
CA ILE A 37 2.29 -7.08 0.63
C ILE A 37 3.01 -8.09 -0.26
N ILE A 38 3.57 -9.15 0.32
CA ILE A 38 4.21 -10.22 -0.46
C ILE A 38 3.22 -10.82 -1.46
N ASP A 39 2.00 -11.04 -1.03
CA ASP A 39 0.95 -11.57 -1.88
C ASP A 39 0.65 -10.62 -3.06
N LEU A 40 0.60 -9.32 -2.82
CA LEU A 40 0.40 -8.34 -3.88
C LEU A 40 1.53 -8.39 -4.92
N TYR A 41 2.78 -8.41 -4.48
CA TYR A 41 3.92 -8.53 -5.39
C TYR A 41 3.91 -9.84 -6.16
N SER A 42 3.49 -10.91 -5.53
CA SER A 42 3.45 -12.23 -6.17
C SER A 42 2.42 -12.31 -7.31
N HIS A 43 1.46 -11.41 -7.32
CA HIS A 43 0.43 -11.33 -8.36
C HIS A 43 0.68 -10.22 -9.38
N ALA A 44 1.78 -9.50 -9.28
CA ALA A 44 2.16 -8.46 -10.23
C ALA A 44 3.29 -8.95 -11.13
N SER A 45 3.21 -8.64 -12.41
CA SER A 45 4.30 -8.93 -13.33
C SER A 45 5.17 -7.71 -13.62
N LYS A 46 4.66 -6.49 -13.42
CA LYS A 46 5.42 -5.26 -13.75
C LYS A 46 5.41 -4.23 -12.64
N MET A 47 4.28 -4.01 -11.98
CA MET A 47 4.16 -2.89 -11.04
C MET A 47 3.18 -3.17 -9.91
N VAL A 48 3.48 -2.64 -8.75
CA VAL A 48 2.56 -2.56 -7.61
C VAL A 48 2.39 -1.10 -7.23
N ILE A 49 1.16 -0.65 -7.08
CA ILE A 49 0.83 0.70 -6.63
C ILE A 49 0.04 0.59 -5.33
N LEU A 50 0.58 1.18 -4.28
CA LEU A 50 -0.03 1.17 -2.94
C LEU A 50 -0.38 2.58 -2.52
N GLN A 51 -1.56 2.76 -1.95
CA GLN A 51 -1.93 4.00 -1.28
C GLN A 51 -2.30 3.68 0.16
N ILE A 52 -1.68 4.37 1.09
CA ILE A 52 -1.82 4.12 2.53
C ILE A 52 -2.11 5.43 3.24
N ALA A 53 -3.14 5.41 4.09
CA ALA A 53 -3.43 6.54 4.95
C ALA A 53 -2.50 6.51 6.18
N CYS A 54 -1.79 7.60 6.41
CA CYS A 54 -0.85 7.74 7.51
C CYS A 54 -1.37 8.69 8.58
N TYR A 55 -2.67 8.59 8.88
CA TYR A 55 -3.35 9.40 9.88
C TYR A 55 -4.53 8.61 10.44
N ASP A 56 -5.04 9.05 11.59
CA ASP A 56 -6.18 8.41 12.24
C ASP A 56 -7.46 8.59 11.41
N ALA A 57 -8.27 7.53 11.33
CA ALA A 57 -9.58 7.61 10.71
C ALA A 57 -10.55 8.38 11.61
N ASN A 58 -11.63 8.91 11.00
CA ASN A 58 -12.73 9.48 11.77
C ASN A 58 -13.61 8.40 12.41
N ALA A 59 -13.65 7.22 11.79
CA ALA A 59 -14.46 6.10 12.25
C ALA A 59 -13.74 5.27 13.31
N LYS A 60 -14.51 4.66 14.20
CA LYS A 60 -14.01 3.71 15.20
C LYS A 60 -14.61 2.33 14.97
N LEU A 61 -13.86 1.31 15.38
CA LEU A 61 -14.34 -0.06 15.41
C LEU A 61 -15.33 -0.23 16.57
N PRO A 62 -16.14 -1.32 16.56
CA PRO A 62 -17.08 -1.58 17.65
C PRO A 62 -16.44 -1.66 19.03
N ASN A 63 -15.16 -2.05 19.11
CA ASN A 63 -14.42 -2.11 20.38
C ASN A 63 -13.86 -0.75 20.83
N GLY A 64 -14.10 0.33 20.11
CA GLY A 64 -13.61 1.67 20.43
C GLY A 64 -12.26 2.04 19.84
N GLU A 65 -11.55 1.11 19.22
CA GLU A 65 -10.28 1.41 18.56
C GLU A 65 -10.49 2.18 17.26
N ASN A 66 -9.48 2.96 16.85
CA ASN A 66 -9.53 3.66 15.57
C ASN A 66 -9.58 2.66 14.41
N ALA A 67 -10.38 2.98 13.40
CA ALA A 67 -10.50 2.11 12.22
C ALA A 67 -9.19 1.99 11.44
N HIS A 68 -8.31 2.99 11.51
CA HIS A 68 -6.93 2.86 11.04
C HIS A 68 -6.11 2.19 12.13
N ILE A 69 -6.00 0.88 12.07
CA ILE A 69 -5.33 0.07 13.10
C ILE A 69 -3.82 0.28 13.07
N THR A 70 -3.24 0.39 11.88
CA THR A 70 -1.80 0.54 11.69
C THR A 70 -1.52 1.92 11.09
N VAL A 71 -1.24 2.88 11.97
CA VAL A 71 -0.86 4.23 11.55
C VAL A 71 0.64 4.41 11.78
N ARG A 72 1.35 4.64 10.69
CA ARG A 72 2.80 4.89 10.69
C ARG A 72 3.09 6.03 9.73
N ASN A 73 4.25 6.69 9.89
CA ASN A 73 4.62 7.76 8.99
C ASN A 73 5.08 7.21 7.62
N PRO A 74 5.11 8.06 6.59
CA PRO A 74 5.48 7.62 5.24
C PRO A 74 6.86 6.97 5.15
N LEU A 75 7.85 7.46 5.90
CA LEU A 75 9.21 6.89 5.85
C LEU A 75 9.25 5.49 6.46
N TRP A 76 8.41 5.22 7.45
CA TRP A 76 8.29 3.87 7.98
C TRP A 76 7.76 2.90 6.93
N TRP A 77 6.71 3.31 6.21
CA TRP A 77 6.16 2.48 5.13
C TRP A 77 7.17 2.29 4.00
N LYS A 78 7.89 3.34 3.64
CA LYS A 78 8.94 3.24 2.63
C LYS A 78 10.00 2.23 3.02
N GLY A 79 10.53 2.33 4.24
CA GLY A 79 11.55 1.38 4.71
C GLY A 79 11.05 -0.05 4.77
N PHE A 80 9.81 -0.22 5.20
CA PHE A 80 9.17 -1.54 5.25
C PHE A 80 9.05 -2.14 3.85
N LEU A 81 8.60 -1.36 2.88
CA LEU A 81 8.47 -1.81 1.49
C LEU A 81 9.82 -2.02 0.82
N ASP A 82 10.83 -1.22 1.14
CA ASP A 82 12.19 -1.43 0.63
C ASP A 82 12.69 -2.84 0.94
N SER A 83 12.45 -3.31 2.16
CA SER A 83 12.90 -4.64 2.57
C SER A 83 12.19 -5.77 1.84
N ILE A 84 10.93 -5.57 1.47
CA ILE A 84 10.14 -6.57 0.75
C ILE A 84 10.41 -6.50 -0.75
N SER A 85 10.39 -5.30 -1.31
CA SER A 85 10.55 -5.10 -2.76
C SER A 85 11.92 -5.53 -3.26
N SER A 86 12.93 -5.55 -2.39
CA SER A 86 14.26 -6.06 -2.75
C SER A 86 14.25 -7.52 -3.20
N GLU A 87 13.24 -8.27 -2.81
CA GLU A 87 13.04 -9.67 -3.24
C GLU A 87 12.29 -9.77 -4.58
N PHE A 88 11.76 -8.67 -5.07
CA PHE A 88 10.97 -8.60 -6.30
C PHE A 88 11.56 -7.58 -7.27
N ASN A 89 12.82 -7.76 -7.62
CA ASN A 89 13.63 -6.79 -8.34
C ASN A 89 13.07 -6.38 -9.71
N SER A 90 12.29 -7.23 -10.35
CA SER A 90 11.71 -6.93 -11.65
C SER A 90 10.39 -6.16 -11.57
N ILE A 91 9.88 -5.92 -10.35
CA ILE A 91 8.61 -5.25 -10.13
C ILE A 91 8.86 -3.81 -9.68
N SER A 92 8.32 -2.86 -10.42
CA SER A 92 8.35 -1.45 -10.02
C SER A 92 7.30 -1.18 -8.95
N THR A 93 7.58 -0.23 -8.07
CA THR A 93 6.67 0.11 -6.98
C THR A 93 6.39 1.61 -6.96
N VAL A 94 5.13 1.94 -6.72
CA VAL A 94 4.72 3.30 -6.38
C VAL A 94 4.01 3.24 -5.03
N LEU A 95 4.51 4.00 -4.06
CA LEU A 95 3.90 4.11 -2.74
C LEU A 95 3.39 5.53 -2.56
N ILE A 96 2.11 5.65 -2.28
CA ILE A 96 1.44 6.93 -2.02
C ILE A 96 1.00 6.92 -0.57
N CYS A 97 1.57 7.81 0.23
CA CYS A 97 1.21 7.95 1.65
C CYS A 97 0.46 9.26 1.83
N THR A 98 -0.82 9.18 2.16
CA THR A 98 -1.59 10.37 2.51
C THR A 98 -1.34 10.70 3.98
N THR A 99 -0.96 11.94 4.27
CA THR A 99 -0.52 12.33 5.61
C THR A 99 -1.54 13.17 6.36
N GLU A 100 -2.37 13.87 5.64
CA GLU A 100 -3.49 14.65 6.15
C GLU A 100 -4.48 14.81 5.01
N LYS A 101 -5.59 15.48 5.25
CA LYS A 101 -6.67 15.58 4.27
C LYS A 101 -6.24 15.93 2.85
N ASN A 102 -5.16 16.68 2.68
CA ASN A 102 -4.79 17.23 1.36
C ASN A 102 -3.33 17.01 0.99
N ASN A 103 -2.60 16.18 1.73
CA ASN A 103 -1.17 15.98 1.49
C ASN A 103 -0.85 14.51 1.25
N ALA A 104 0.04 14.27 0.31
CA ALA A 104 0.56 12.94 0.05
C ALA A 104 2.05 12.98 -0.25
N SER A 105 2.77 11.99 0.24
CA SER A 105 4.15 11.73 -0.15
C SER A 105 4.17 10.55 -1.11
N VAL A 106 4.88 10.70 -2.20
CA VAL A 106 4.96 9.67 -3.25
C VAL A 106 6.39 9.19 -3.39
N PHE A 107 6.57 7.89 -3.28
CA PHE A 107 7.85 7.22 -3.45
C PHE A 107 7.76 6.28 -4.64
N LYS A 108 8.80 6.23 -5.45
CA LYS A 108 8.85 5.36 -6.62
C LYS A 108 10.16 4.62 -6.68
N THR A 109 10.09 3.38 -7.15
CA THR A 109 11.26 2.64 -7.59
C THR A 109 10.97 2.03 -8.96
N TRP A 110 11.95 2.05 -9.81
CA TRP A 110 11.84 1.51 -11.15
C TRP A 110 12.78 0.30 -11.25
N SER A 111 12.20 -0.88 -11.19
CA SER A 111 12.93 -2.14 -11.23
C SER A 111 14.14 -2.19 -10.31
N LEU A 112 14.99 -2.62 -10.09
CA LEU A 112 16.19 -2.80 -9.27
C LEU A 112 16.60 -1.66 -8.35
N ASP A 113 16.00 -0.51 -8.51
CA ASP A 113 16.63 0.67 -7.97
C ASP A 113 16.09 1.12 -6.64
N LYS A 114 16.70 2.17 -6.18
CA LYS A 114 16.39 2.80 -4.91
C LYS A 114 15.03 3.45 -4.94
N TRP A 115 14.38 3.46 -3.82
CA TRP A 115 13.23 4.30 -3.60
C TRP A 115 13.66 5.76 -3.72
N ASN A 116 12.98 6.49 -4.56
CA ASN A 116 13.21 7.91 -4.72
C ASN A 116 11.98 8.67 -4.27
N LEU A 117 12.17 9.60 -3.34
CA LEU A 117 11.12 10.54 -3.00
C LEU A 117 10.85 11.39 -4.22
N SER A 118 9.63 11.30 -4.71
CA SER A 118 9.24 12.08 -5.88
C SER A 118 8.98 13.52 -5.48
N GLU A 119 7.92 13.75 -4.74
CA GLU A 119 7.49 15.05 -4.26
C GLU A 119 6.35 14.90 -3.29
N THR A 120 6.00 15.97 -2.62
CA THR A 120 4.82 16.03 -1.78
C THR A 120 3.73 16.79 -2.51
N TYR A 121 2.58 16.17 -2.65
CA TYR A 121 1.43 16.77 -3.31
C TYR A 121 0.44 17.28 -2.27
N LYS A 122 -0.18 18.39 -2.59
CA LYS A 122 -1.41 18.80 -1.94
C LYS A 122 -2.57 18.34 -2.82
N THR A 123 -3.44 17.54 -2.25
CA THR A 123 -4.66 17.13 -2.92
C THR A 123 -5.79 18.04 -2.46
N GLU A 124 -6.34 18.80 -3.35
CA GLU A 124 -7.53 19.60 -3.06
C GLU A 124 -8.76 18.72 -3.24
N LEU A 125 -9.52 18.61 -2.20
CA LEU A 125 -10.77 17.86 -2.23
C LEU A 125 -11.94 18.79 -2.54
#